data_1dcd07ab20ec0e89965ebffde10058a2
#
_entry.id   1dcd07ab20ec0e89965ebffde10058a2
#
_cell.length_a   1.000
_cell.length_b   1.000
_cell.length_c   1.000
_cell.angle_alpha   90.00
_cell.angle_beta   90.00
_cell.angle_gamma   90.00
#
_symmetry.space_group_name_H-M   'P 1'
#
loop_
_entity.id
_entity.type
_entity.pdbx_description
1 polymer ?
#
loop_
_entity_poly.entity_id
_entity_poly.type
_entity_poly.pdbx_seq_one_letter_code
_entity_poly.pdbx_strand_id
1 'polypeptide(L)'
;MADLPENEFEERVERSRLAREEGRQTLSEQTETLSDIDEKAIQIFRIDLLAASVLVTGFSIAVGNSQGGGYEQYLTLYTGTGALLLLSSMIFASITYTSTANQIGISRNAINDSILNQDFDYDLVQEEIAKKYGDMIYENFKKNATNVLFFYPYANVDC
;
A
#
# COMPACT_ATOMS: atom_id res chain seq x y z
N MET A 1 -13.73 -36.44 -21.88
CA MET A 1 -13.60 -34.97 -22.07
C MET A 1 -13.96 -34.74 -23.52
N ALA A 2 -14.97 -33.95 -23.86
CA ALA A 2 -15.33 -33.72 -25.25
C ALA A 2 -14.22 -32.88 -25.89
N ASP A 3 -13.67 -33.33 -27.02
CA ASP A 3 -12.71 -32.56 -27.79
C ASP A 3 -13.41 -31.28 -28.26
N LEU A 4 -13.00 -30.14 -27.71
CA LEU A 4 -13.44 -28.82 -28.16
C LEU A 4 -12.96 -28.65 -29.63
N PRO A 5 -13.75 -28.03 -30.50
CA PRO A 5 -13.29 -27.67 -31.83
C PRO A 5 -12.07 -26.75 -31.72
N GLU A 6 -11.09 -26.95 -32.59
CA GLU A 6 -9.76 -26.29 -32.56
C GLU A 6 -9.85 -24.76 -32.43
N ASN A 7 -10.84 -24.14 -33.09
CA ASN A 7 -11.08 -22.72 -33.02
C ASN A 7 -11.55 -22.23 -31.63
N GLU A 8 -12.32 -23.02 -30.90
CA GLU A 8 -12.76 -22.67 -29.55
C GLU A 8 -11.62 -22.82 -28.53
N PHE A 9 -10.73 -23.80 -28.75
CA PHE A 9 -9.54 -23.98 -27.96
C PHE A 9 -8.58 -22.77 -28.11
N GLU A 10 -8.27 -22.39 -29.35
CA GLU A 10 -7.41 -21.22 -29.62
C GLU A 10 -7.97 -19.94 -29.03
N GLU A 11 -9.27 -19.69 -29.18
CA GLU A 11 -9.93 -18.51 -28.63
C GLU A 11 -9.85 -18.47 -27.09
N ARG A 12 -10.01 -19.62 -26.43
CA ARG A 12 -9.93 -19.74 -24.98
C ARG A 12 -8.51 -19.46 -24.46
N VAL A 13 -7.50 -20.00 -25.13
CA VAL A 13 -6.09 -19.75 -24.81
C VAL A 13 -5.76 -18.26 -24.96
N GLU A 14 -6.20 -17.64 -26.03
CA GLU A 14 -5.92 -16.23 -26.30
C GLU A 14 -6.61 -15.31 -25.28
N ARG A 15 -7.87 -15.58 -24.92
CA ARG A 15 -8.57 -14.85 -23.84
C ARG A 15 -7.87 -14.97 -22.50
N SER A 16 -7.42 -16.17 -22.15
CA SER A 16 -6.70 -16.41 -20.90
C SER A 16 -5.32 -15.71 -20.89
N ARG A 17 -4.65 -15.67 -22.04
CA ARG A 17 -3.40 -14.92 -22.21
C ARG A 17 -3.60 -13.43 -22.02
N LEU A 18 -4.63 -12.86 -22.66
CA LEU A 18 -4.99 -11.45 -22.52
C LEU A 18 -5.33 -11.11 -21.06
N ALA A 19 -6.18 -11.90 -20.43
CA ALA A 19 -6.56 -11.68 -19.02
C ALA A 19 -5.36 -11.75 -18.07
N ARG A 20 -4.39 -12.64 -18.33
CA ARG A 20 -3.14 -12.72 -17.57
C ARG A 20 -2.26 -11.49 -17.78
N GLU A 21 -2.15 -11.00 -19.01
CA GLU A 21 -1.32 -9.85 -19.34
C GLU A 21 -1.87 -8.56 -18.73
N GLU A 22 -3.17 -8.33 -18.85
CA GLU A 22 -3.88 -7.23 -18.19
C GLU A 22 -3.80 -7.32 -16.66
N GLY A 23 -3.99 -8.53 -16.11
CA GLY A 23 -3.87 -8.75 -14.68
C GLY A 23 -2.48 -8.43 -14.14
N ARG A 24 -1.43 -8.81 -14.87
CA ARG A 24 -0.04 -8.49 -14.51
C ARG A 24 0.24 -7.00 -14.60
N GLN A 25 -0.27 -6.32 -15.64
CA GLN A 25 -0.14 -4.88 -15.79
C GLN A 25 -0.84 -4.15 -14.64
N THR A 26 -2.09 -4.50 -14.34
CA THR A 26 -2.85 -3.91 -13.23
C THR A 26 -2.14 -4.10 -11.89
N LEU A 27 -1.57 -5.27 -11.61
CA LEU A 27 -0.77 -5.49 -10.39
C LEU A 27 0.48 -4.62 -10.35
N SER A 28 1.16 -4.42 -11.50
CA SER A 28 2.32 -3.53 -11.58
C SER A 28 1.94 -2.09 -11.26
N GLU A 29 0.85 -1.59 -11.82
CA GLU A 29 0.32 -0.25 -11.56
C GLU A 29 -0.12 -0.06 -10.10
N GLN A 30 -0.77 -1.08 -9.50
CA GLN A 30 -1.10 -1.05 -8.08
C GLN A 30 0.14 -0.99 -7.20
N THR A 31 1.20 -1.72 -7.56
CA THR A 31 2.45 -1.73 -6.81
C THR A 31 3.19 -0.40 -6.92
N GLU A 32 3.20 0.21 -8.11
CA GLU A 32 3.78 1.53 -8.34
C GLU A 32 3.05 2.60 -7.52
N THR A 33 1.72 2.60 -7.56
CA THR A 33 0.90 3.52 -6.76
C THR A 33 1.20 3.41 -5.26
N LEU A 34 1.42 2.19 -4.76
CA LEU A 34 1.77 1.97 -3.36
C LEU A 34 3.17 2.47 -3.02
N SER A 35 4.14 2.23 -3.90
CA SER A 35 5.48 2.77 -3.74
C SER A 35 5.47 4.29 -3.63
N ASP A 36 4.64 4.96 -4.42
CA ASP A 36 4.44 6.41 -4.36
C ASP A 36 3.83 6.86 -3.03
N ILE A 37 2.88 6.10 -2.49
CA ILE A 37 2.26 6.39 -1.19
C ILE A 37 3.29 6.23 -0.07
N ASP A 38 4.08 5.17 -0.10
CA ASP A 38 5.13 4.91 0.87
C ASP A 38 6.20 5.99 0.84
N GLU A 39 6.61 6.44 -0.34
CA GLU A 39 7.59 7.52 -0.49
C GLU A 39 7.05 8.83 0.10
N LYS A 40 5.78 9.17 -0.15
CA LYS A 40 5.12 10.33 0.45
C LYS A 40 5.03 10.22 1.97
N ALA A 41 4.71 9.04 2.50
CA ALA A 41 4.66 8.82 3.94
C ALA A 41 6.03 9.02 4.60
N ILE A 42 7.09 8.52 3.97
CA ILE A 42 8.48 8.74 4.45
C ILE A 42 8.85 10.22 4.38
N GLN A 43 8.45 10.95 3.34
CA GLN A 43 8.72 12.39 3.21
C GLN A 43 8.01 13.17 4.33
N ILE A 44 6.74 12.88 4.60
CA ILE A 44 5.99 13.49 5.71
C ILE A 44 6.69 13.21 7.03
N PHE A 45 7.05 11.96 7.31
CA PHE A 45 7.75 11.57 8.52
C PHE A 45 9.07 12.34 8.72
N ARG A 46 9.85 12.51 7.65
CA ARG A 46 11.11 13.28 7.66
C ARG A 46 10.87 14.75 7.96
N ILE A 47 9.84 15.35 7.36
CA ILE A 47 9.47 16.76 7.62
C ILE A 47 9.04 16.93 9.06
N ASP A 48 8.22 16.05 9.60
CA ASP A 48 7.78 16.06 10.99
C ASP A 48 8.96 15.94 11.96
N LEU A 49 9.93 15.08 11.64
CA LEU A 49 11.14 14.92 12.45
C LEU A 49 12.01 16.19 12.46
N LEU A 50 12.14 16.83 11.30
CA LEU A 50 12.84 18.12 11.20
C LEU A 50 12.11 19.22 11.98
N ALA A 51 10.79 19.31 11.86
CA ALA A 51 9.98 20.26 12.59
C ALA A 51 10.10 20.04 14.12
N ALA A 52 10.03 18.79 14.56
CA ALA A 52 10.23 18.43 15.97
C ALA A 52 11.62 18.86 16.47
N SER A 53 12.66 18.63 15.67
CA SER A 53 14.04 19.02 16.02
C SER A 53 14.18 20.53 16.19
N VAL A 54 13.59 21.31 15.28
CA VAL A 54 13.58 22.79 15.37
C VAL A 54 12.82 23.26 16.61
N LEU A 55 11.66 22.67 16.89
CA LEU A 55 10.86 23.01 18.07
C LEU A 55 11.60 22.70 19.36
N VAL A 56 12.21 21.51 19.48
CA VAL A 56 13.00 21.14 20.67
C VAL A 56 14.20 22.06 20.86
N THR A 57 14.90 22.38 19.78
CA THR A 57 16.04 23.30 19.83
C THR A 57 15.60 24.71 20.25
N GLY A 58 14.56 25.24 19.61
CA GLY A 58 13.99 26.55 19.94
C GLY A 58 13.53 26.63 21.39
N PHE A 59 12.84 25.59 21.87
CA PHE A 59 12.40 25.47 23.25
C PHE A 59 13.61 25.44 24.21
N SER A 60 14.65 24.67 23.91
CA SER A 60 15.85 24.54 24.72
C SER A 60 16.58 25.89 24.87
N ILE A 61 16.68 26.66 23.76
CA ILE A 61 17.28 28.00 23.79
C ILE A 61 16.43 28.96 24.60
N ALA A 62 15.10 28.94 24.41
CA ALA A 62 14.19 29.84 25.12
C ALA A 62 14.24 29.61 26.64
N VAL A 63 14.22 28.34 27.08
CA VAL A 63 14.33 27.97 28.50
C VAL A 63 15.71 28.30 29.06
N GLY A 64 16.79 28.05 28.31
CA GLY A 64 18.17 28.31 28.74
C GLY A 64 18.48 29.78 28.92
N ASN A 65 17.81 30.70 28.18
CA ASN A 65 17.98 32.15 28.29
C ASN A 65 17.02 32.81 29.27
N SER A 66 16.08 32.10 29.88
CA SER A 66 15.10 32.65 30.79
C SER A 66 15.76 32.92 32.16
N GLN A 67 16.15 34.17 32.43
CA GLN A 67 16.59 34.58 33.76
C GLN A 67 15.40 34.57 34.74
N GLY A 68 15.10 33.39 35.33
CA GLY A 68 14.14 33.29 36.43
C GLY A 68 12.70 32.92 36.06
N GLY A 69 12.39 32.73 34.77
CA GLY A 69 11.09 32.18 34.33
C GLY A 69 11.22 30.71 33.96
N GLY A 70 10.50 29.84 34.67
CA GLY A 70 10.49 28.40 34.36
C GLY A 70 9.89 28.08 32.97
N TYR A 71 10.04 26.83 32.55
CA TYR A 71 9.47 26.30 31.30
C TYR A 71 7.93 26.45 31.23
N GLU A 72 7.25 26.73 32.33
CA GLU A 72 5.79 26.82 32.44
C GLU A 72 5.19 27.89 31.50
N GLN A 73 5.89 29.03 31.28
CA GLN A 73 5.42 30.08 30.37
C GLN A 73 5.35 29.63 28.89
N TYR A 74 6.07 28.59 28.51
CA TYR A 74 6.07 28.04 27.16
C TYR A 74 5.11 26.88 27.00
N LEU A 75 4.62 26.27 28.09
CA LEU A 75 3.64 25.20 28.10
C LEU A 75 2.21 25.77 27.99
N THR A 76 1.92 26.32 26.83
CA THR A 76 0.58 26.81 26.52
C THR A 76 -0.29 25.69 25.89
N LEU A 77 -1.60 25.88 25.90
CA LEU A 77 -2.53 25.00 25.22
C LEU A 77 -2.14 24.83 23.74
N TYR A 78 -1.69 25.89 23.08
CA TYR A 78 -1.27 25.88 21.69
C TYR A 78 -0.02 25.00 21.46
N THR A 79 0.96 25.12 22.34
CA THR A 79 2.19 24.31 22.27
C THR A 79 1.88 22.83 22.49
N GLY A 80 1.03 22.52 23.46
CA GLY A 80 0.59 21.16 23.74
C GLY A 80 -0.20 20.55 22.58
N THR A 81 -1.14 21.31 22.02
CA THR A 81 -1.91 20.87 20.84
C THR A 81 -1.03 20.67 19.61
N GLY A 82 -0.10 21.59 19.35
CA GLY A 82 0.86 21.47 18.23
C GLY A 82 1.75 20.24 18.35
N ALA A 83 2.28 19.97 19.54
CA ALA A 83 3.08 18.76 19.78
C ALA A 83 2.27 17.47 19.59
N LEU A 84 1.02 17.45 20.06
CA LEU A 84 0.14 16.32 19.92
C LEU A 84 -0.23 16.06 18.45
N LEU A 85 -0.50 17.09 17.66
CA LEU A 85 -0.77 16.97 16.22
C LEU A 85 0.47 16.45 15.47
N LEU A 86 1.66 16.92 15.81
CA LEU A 86 2.90 16.49 15.20
C LEU A 86 3.20 15.01 15.50
N LEU A 87 3.02 14.59 16.75
CA LEU A 87 3.13 13.17 17.13
C LEU A 87 2.10 12.31 16.41
N SER A 88 0.87 12.77 16.29
CA SER A 88 -0.17 12.05 15.56
C SER A 88 0.18 11.90 14.09
N SER A 89 0.70 12.95 13.44
CA SER A 89 1.17 12.91 12.04
C SER A 89 2.26 11.86 11.85
N MET A 90 3.26 11.82 12.74
CA MET A 90 4.33 10.82 12.70
C MET A 90 3.79 9.39 12.83
N ILE A 91 2.83 9.17 13.74
CA ILE A 91 2.22 7.87 13.95
C ILE A 91 1.48 7.43 12.69
N PHE A 92 0.66 8.30 12.10
CA PHE A 92 -0.07 7.99 10.87
C PHE A 92 0.87 7.71 9.71
N ALA A 93 1.89 8.52 9.49
CA ALA A 93 2.91 8.28 8.46
C ALA A 93 3.61 6.92 8.65
N SER A 94 3.94 6.56 9.90
CA SER A 94 4.55 5.27 10.23
C SER A 94 3.62 4.09 9.95
N ILE A 95 2.33 4.19 10.31
CA ILE A 95 1.33 3.16 10.04
C ILE A 95 1.17 2.97 8.53
N THR A 96 1.11 4.04 7.75
CA THR A 96 1.00 3.98 6.30
C THR A 96 2.16 3.21 5.69
N TYR A 97 3.37 3.51 6.08
CA TYR A 97 4.56 2.84 5.58
C TYR A 97 4.61 1.35 5.95
N THR A 98 4.15 0.96 7.15
CA THR A 98 4.24 -0.44 7.61
C THR A 98 3.13 -1.34 7.09
N SER A 99 2.04 -0.79 6.55
CA SER A 99 0.87 -1.59 6.15
C SER A 99 0.96 -2.17 4.72
N THR A 100 2.07 -1.97 4.02
CA THR A 100 2.23 -2.22 2.58
C THR A 100 2.67 -3.65 2.23
N ALA A 101 2.12 -4.68 2.86
CA ALA A 101 2.38 -6.07 2.47
C ALA A 101 1.44 -6.50 1.34
N ASN A 102 1.76 -6.12 0.09
CA ASN A 102 1.01 -6.57 -1.09
C ASN A 102 1.52 -7.90 -1.64
N GLN A 103 0.59 -8.65 -2.21
CA GLN A 103 0.94 -9.84 -2.99
C GLN A 103 1.40 -9.39 -4.38
N ILE A 104 2.68 -9.59 -4.67
CA ILE A 104 3.28 -9.25 -5.96
C ILE A 104 3.65 -10.57 -6.66
N GLY A 105 2.90 -10.92 -7.70
CA GLY A 105 3.17 -12.08 -8.53
C GLY A 105 2.73 -13.43 -7.97
N ILE A 106 2.83 -14.46 -8.81
CA ILE A 106 2.39 -15.82 -8.53
C ILE A 106 3.33 -16.46 -7.51
N SER A 107 2.78 -17.08 -6.47
CA SER A 107 3.57 -17.75 -5.43
C SER A 107 4.34 -18.96 -6.01
N ARG A 108 5.47 -19.30 -5.36
CA ARG A 108 6.25 -20.49 -5.72
C ARG A 108 5.42 -21.77 -5.75
N ASN A 109 4.49 -21.93 -4.82
CA ASN A 109 3.62 -23.10 -4.76
C ASN A 109 2.68 -23.15 -5.96
N ALA A 110 2.08 -22.00 -6.34
CA ALA A 110 1.23 -21.93 -7.52
C ALA A 110 2.01 -22.21 -8.83
N ILE A 111 3.29 -21.83 -8.89
CA ILE A 111 4.14 -22.21 -10.04
C ILE A 111 4.36 -23.71 -10.08
N ASN A 112 4.71 -24.33 -8.97
CA ASN A 112 4.98 -25.77 -8.92
C ASN A 112 3.72 -26.60 -9.14
N ASP A 113 2.60 -26.20 -8.51
CA ASP A 113 1.38 -27.03 -8.48
C ASP A 113 0.54 -26.86 -9.75
N SER A 114 0.59 -25.70 -10.40
CA SER A 114 -0.23 -25.42 -11.59
C SER A 114 0.58 -25.34 -12.88
N ILE A 115 1.76 -24.72 -12.89
CA ILE A 115 2.52 -24.45 -14.13
C ILE A 115 3.45 -25.61 -14.48
N LEU A 116 4.14 -26.17 -13.48
CA LEU A 116 5.12 -27.24 -13.68
C LEU A 116 4.52 -28.64 -13.58
N ASN A 117 3.26 -28.74 -13.15
CA ASN A 117 2.57 -30.03 -13.12
C ASN A 117 2.08 -30.39 -14.52
N GLN A 118 2.68 -31.44 -15.10
CA GLN A 118 2.38 -31.91 -16.45
C GLN A 118 1.02 -32.60 -16.59
N ASP A 119 0.29 -32.79 -15.48
CA ASP A 119 -1.04 -33.40 -15.48
C ASP A 119 -2.16 -32.44 -15.91
N PHE A 120 -1.85 -31.14 -16.05
CA PHE A 120 -2.82 -30.13 -16.48
C PHE A 120 -2.63 -29.72 -17.93
N ASP A 121 -3.73 -29.64 -18.67
CA ASP A 121 -3.76 -29.11 -20.02
C ASP A 121 -3.35 -27.61 -20.01
N TYR A 122 -2.62 -27.19 -21.02
CA TYR A 122 -2.04 -25.84 -21.10
C TYR A 122 -3.07 -24.71 -21.00
N ASP A 123 -4.26 -24.90 -21.57
CA ASP A 123 -5.35 -23.94 -21.53
C ASP A 123 -5.93 -23.77 -20.11
N LEU A 124 -6.06 -24.86 -19.35
CA LEU A 124 -6.50 -24.84 -17.96
C LEU A 124 -5.48 -24.11 -17.08
N VAL A 125 -4.19 -24.33 -17.31
CA VAL A 125 -3.12 -23.61 -16.59
C VAL A 125 -3.19 -22.12 -16.85
N GLN A 126 -3.39 -21.69 -18.09
CA GLN A 126 -3.52 -20.28 -18.43
C GLN A 126 -4.73 -19.62 -17.75
N GLU A 127 -5.87 -20.30 -17.75
CA GLU A 127 -7.10 -19.84 -17.10
C GLU A 127 -6.92 -19.72 -15.58
N GLU A 128 -6.28 -20.70 -14.95
CA GLU A 128 -6.03 -20.67 -13.50
C GLU A 128 -5.07 -19.55 -13.09
N ILE A 129 -4.02 -19.31 -13.89
CA ILE A 129 -3.12 -18.17 -13.68
C ILE A 129 -3.88 -16.86 -13.80
N ALA A 130 -4.72 -16.68 -14.80
CA ALA A 130 -5.53 -15.47 -14.97
C ALA A 130 -6.46 -15.24 -13.77
N LYS A 131 -7.12 -16.28 -13.26
CA LYS A 131 -7.95 -16.19 -12.05
C LYS A 131 -7.13 -15.79 -10.83
N LYS A 132 -5.95 -16.35 -10.63
CA LYS A 132 -5.06 -15.98 -9.51
C LYS A 132 -4.62 -14.51 -9.57
N TYR A 133 -4.37 -13.97 -10.76
CA TYR A 133 -4.12 -12.54 -10.90
C TYR A 133 -5.34 -11.70 -10.51
N GLY A 134 -6.54 -12.10 -10.92
CA GLY A 134 -7.80 -11.47 -10.52
C GLY A 134 -7.98 -11.43 -8.99
N ASP A 135 -7.76 -12.55 -8.32
CA ASP A 135 -7.85 -12.65 -6.86
C ASP A 135 -6.83 -11.75 -6.16
N MET A 136 -5.59 -11.71 -6.66
CA MET A 136 -4.55 -10.83 -6.10
C MET A 136 -4.89 -9.35 -6.28
N ILE A 137 -5.42 -8.95 -7.43
CA ILE A 137 -5.89 -7.58 -7.70
C ILE A 137 -6.98 -7.20 -6.70
N TYR A 138 -7.96 -8.07 -6.51
CA TYR A 138 -9.07 -7.84 -5.58
C TYR A 138 -8.59 -7.71 -4.12
N GLU A 139 -7.74 -8.62 -3.65
CA GLU A 139 -7.19 -8.58 -2.29
C GLU A 139 -6.31 -7.34 -2.07
N ASN A 140 -5.49 -6.97 -3.04
CA ASN A 140 -4.68 -5.75 -2.95
C ASN A 140 -5.56 -4.50 -2.96
N PHE A 141 -6.59 -4.46 -3.82
CA PHE A 141 -7.57 -3.35 -3.82
C PHE A 141 -8.24 -3.19 -2.46
N LYS A 142 -8.70 -4.29 -1.84
CA LYS A 142 -9.32 -4.28 -0.54
C LYS A 142 -8.39 -3.75 0.56
N LYS A 143 -7.12 -4.19 0.56
CA LYS A 143 -6.10 -3.69 1.49
C LYS A 143 -5.85 -2.19 1.29
N ASN A 144 -5.69 -1.77 0.03
CA ASN A 144 -5.44 -0.38 -0.30
C ASN A 144 -6.63 0.51 0.05
N ALA A 145 -7.86 0.08 -0.22
CA ALA A 145 -9.07 0.80 0.18
C ALA A 145 -9.15 0.97 1.70
N THR A 146 -8.79 -0.06 2.47
CA THR A 146 -8.73 0.03 3.93
C THR A 146 -7.68 1.05 4.38
N ASN A 147 -6.49 1.07 3.78
CA ASN A 147 -5.46 2.03 4.10
C ASN A 147 -5.88 3.48 3.76
N VAL A 148 -6.51 3.67 2.60
CA VAL A 148 -7.05 4.98 2.20
C VAL A 148 -8.17 5.47 3.14
N LEU A 149 -9.03 4.57 3.64
CA LEU A 149 -10.09 4.93 4.58
C LEU A 149 -9.56 5.48 5.91
N PHE A 150 -8.37 5.09 6.36
CA PHE A 150 -7.71 5.72 7.51
C PHE A 150 -7.31 7.17 7.24
N PHE A 151 -7.09 7.56 5.97
CA PHE A 151 -6.75 8.92 5.57
C PHE A 151 -7.97 9.76 5.12
N TYR A 152 -9.04 9.10 4.61
CA TYR A 152 -10.26 9.74 4.13
C TYR A 152 -11.49 9.12 4.78
N PRO A 153 -11.78 9.44 6.07
CA PRO A 153 -12.92 8.86 6.77
C PRO A 153 -14.30 9.26 6.20
N TYR A 154 -14.36 10.07 5.15
CA TYR A 154 -15.59 10.59 4.55
C TYR A 154 -15.74 10.38 3.03
N ALA A 155 -14.88 9.60 2.41
CA ALA A 155 -15.13 9.20 1.03
C ALA A 155 -16.20 8.10 1.04
N ASN A 156 -17.47 8.49 0.84
CA ASN A 156 -18.52 7.55 0.48
C ASN A 156 -18.09 6.87 -0.83
N VAL A 157 -17.62 5.65 -0.72
CA VAL A 157 -17.41 4.77 -1.87
C VAL A 157 -18.76 4.09 -2.11
N ASP A 158 -19.66 4.79 -2.77
CA ASP A 158 -20.81 4.18 -3.41
C ASP A 158 -20.27 3.40 -4.62
N CYS A 159 -20.22 2.08 -4.51
CA CYS A 159 -20.00 1.14 -5.62
C CYS A 159 -21.31 0.81 -6.30
#